data_139b8f9ec07090aabe6bea424268ebb5
#
_entry.id   139b8f9ec07090aabe6bea424268ebb5
#
_cell.length_a   1.000
_cell.length_b   1.000
_cell.length_c   1.000
_cell.angle_alpha   90.00
_cell.angle_beta   90.00
_cell.angle_gamma   90.00
#
_symmetry.space_group_name_H-M   'P 1'
#
loop_
_entity.id
_entity.type
_entity.pdbx_description
1 polymer ?
#
loop_
_entity_poly.entity_id
_entity_poly.type
_entity_poly.pdbx_seq_one_letter_code
_entity_poly.pdbx_strand_id
1 'polypeptide(L)'
;NFKTVNDTLGHQTGDKVLQEMAAKLQQFFRSDDIIGRFGGDEFYIYAPGLSPEATVKRAEDLCRILHTAYDGVTVSASIGICYFPEHGRDFDKLVHLADVAAYVVKERGKGGYHVYEPGDKI
;
A
#
# COMPACT_ATOMS: atom_id res chain seq x y z
N ASN A 1 5.77 -0.50 -10.57
CA ASN A 1 6.68 0.65 -10.56
C ASN A 1 8.02 0.35 -9.90
N PHE A 2 7.99 -0.41 -8.81
CA PHE A 2 9.22 -0.79 -8.14
C PHE A 2 10.09 -1.68 -9.03
N LYS A 3 9.48 -2.58 -9.75
CA LYS A 3 10.20 -3.40 -10.73
C LYS A 3 10.89 -2.52 -11.77
N THR A 4 10.23 -1.46 -12.22
CA THR A 4 10.80 -0.51 -13.18
C THR A 4 12.04 0.17 -12.59
N VAL A 5 12.02 0.52 -11.30
CA VAL A 5 13.19 1.08 -10.63
C VAL A 5 14.36 0.10 -10.66
N ASN A 6 14.11 -1.16 -10.29
CA ASN A 6 15.14 -2.19 -10.31
C ASN A 6 15.71 -2.40 -11.71
N ASP A 7 14.85 -2.49 -12.70
CA ASP A 7 15.25 -2.77 -14.08
C ASP A 7 15.99 -1.59 -14.71
N THR A 8 15.63 -0.36 -14.35
CA THR A 8 16.17 0.86 -14.96
C THR A 8 17.38 1.40 -14.18
N LEU A 9 17.29 1.42 -12.85
CA LEU A 9 18.28 2.09 -11.99
C LEU A 9 19.12 1.11 -11.16
N GLY A 10 18.82 -0.19 -11.22
CA GLY A 10 19.55 -1.24 -10.52
C GLY A 10 19.00 -1.55 -9.14
N HIS A 11 19.38 -2.73 -8.63
CA HIS A 11 18.86 -3.23 -7.36
C HIS A 11 19.29 -2.41 -6.15
N GLN A 12 20.47 -1.80 -6.18
CA GLN A 12 20.93 -0.95 -5.08
C GLN A 12 20.05 0.26 -4.93
N THR A 13 19.68 0.90 -6.03
CA THR A 13 18.74 2.04 -6.02
C THR A 13 17.37 1.57 -5.60
N GLY A 14 16.91 0.40 -6.07
CA GLY A 14 15.64 -0.18 -5.65
C GLY A 14 15.57 -0.40 -4.15
N ASP A 15 16.64 -0.96 -3.55
CA ASP A 15 16.69 -1.16 -2.11
C ASP A 15 16.61 0.16 -1.35
N LYS A 16 17.29 1.19 -1.85
CA LYS A 16 17.25 2.52 -1.24
C LYS A 16 15.84 3.11 -1.29
N VAL A 17 15.16 2.96 -2.42
CA VAL A 17 13.77 3.42 -2.58
C VAL A 17 12.87 2.72 -1.58
N LEU A 18 13.00 1.39 -1.42
CA LEU A 18 12.22 0.65 -0.44
C LEU A 18 12.46 1.13 0.97
N GLN A 19 13.71 1.40 1.34
CA GLN A 19 14.04 1.91 2.66
C GLN A 19 13.39 3.28 2.91
N GLU A 20 13.40 4.15 1.92
CA GLU A 20 12.74 5.45 2.02
C GLU A 20 11.23 5.33 2.15
N MET A 21 10.63 4.42 1.40
CA MET A 21 9.19 4.15 1.50
C MET A 21 8.83 3.63 2.88
N ALA A 22 9.60 2.68 3.41
CA ALA A 22 9.37 2.13 4.75
C ALA A 22 9.48 3.22 5.82
N ALA A 23 10.46 4.10 5.70
CA ALA A 23 10.62 5.21 6.64
C ALA A 23 9.43 6.16 6.60
N LYS A 24 8.93 6.49 5.41
CA LYS A 24 7.74 7.34 5.25
C LYS A 24 6.51 6.69 5.87
N LEU A 25 6.34 5.38 5.70
CA LEU A 25 5.23 4.67 6.33
C LEU A 25 5.31 4.75 7.85
N GLN A 26 6.48 4.53 8.43
CA GLN A 26 6.65 4.57 9.87
C GLN A 26 6.38 5.96 10.44
N GLN A 27 6.76 7.00 9.71
CA GLN A 27 6.52 8.38 10.15
C GLN A 27 5.04 8.77 10.01
N PHE A 28 4.34 8.20 9.04
CA PHE A 28 2.96 8.56 8.76
C PHE A 28 1.98 7.93 9.72
N PHE A 29 2.23 6.67 10.13
CA PHE A 29 1.30 5.93 10.96
C PHE A 29 1.58 6.13 12.45
N ARG A 30 0.54 5.85 13.27
CA ARG A 30 0.58 6.03 14.72
C ARG A 30 1.32 4.87 15.39
N SER A 31 1.70 5.06 16.65
CA SER A 31 2.38 4.01 17.41
C SER A 31 1.52 2.77 17.61
N ASP A 32 0.19 2.92 17.59
CA ASP A 32 -0.74 1.78 17.72
C ASP A 32 -0.94 1.02 16.41
N ASP A 33 -0.52 1.58 15.30
CA ASP A 33 -0.65 0.95 14.01
C ASP A 33 0.48 -0.06 13.81
N ILE A 34 0.16 -1.18 13.20
CA ILE A 34 1.13 -2.24 12.94
C ILE A 34 1.50 -2.23 11.47
N ILE A 35 2.79 -2.12 11.19
CA ILE A 35 3.31 -2.12 9.84
C ILE A 35 4.15 -3.38 9.66
N GLY A 36 3.80 -4.18 8.66
CA GLY A 36 4.54 -5.37 8.32
C GLY A 36 4.92 -5.38 6.86
N ARG A 37 5.83 -6.27 6.51
CA ARG A 37 6.30 -6.40 5.13
C ARG A 37 6.23 -7.86 4.71
N PHE A 38 5.65 -8.10 3.53
CA PHE A 38 5.56 -9.44 2.95
C PHE A 38 6.73 -9.76 2.03
N GLY A 39 7.86 -9.12 2.19
CA GLY A 39 8.97 -9.28 1.27
C GLY A 39 8.76 -8.42 0.03
N GLY A 40 9.77 -8.32 -0.83
CA GLY A 40 9.70 -7.49 -2.01
C GLY A 40 9.30 -6.05 -1.67
N ASP A 41 8.33 -5.55 -2.39
CA ASP A 41 7.83 -4.19 -2.27
C ASP A 41 6.41 -4.13 -1.67
N GLU A 42 5.98 -5.19 -0.99
CA GLU A 42 4.64 -5.26 -0.41
C GLU A 42 4.67 -5.03 1.09
N PHE A 43 3.80 -4.14 1.56
CA PHE A 43 3.60 -3.83 2.96
C PHE A 43 2.14 -4.03 3.34
N TYR A 44 1.89 -4.37 4.58
CA TYR A 44 0.54 -4.35 5.12
C TYR A 44 0.52 -3.47 6.37
N ILE A 45 -0.65 -2.87 6.63
CA ILE A 45 -0.82 -1.98 7.78
C ILE A 45 -2.14 -2.34 8.44
N TYR A 46 -2.08 -2.57 9.76
CA TYR A 46 -3.26 -2.72 10.59
C TYR A 46 -3.40 -1.44 11.41
N ALA A 47 -4.49 -0.70 11.17
CA ALA A 47 -4.73 0.59 11.81
C ALA A 47 -6.03 0.53 12.61
N PRO A 48 -5.95 0.17 13.91
CA PRO A 48 -7.15 0.05 14.73
C PRO A 48 -7.77 1.40 15.03
N GLY A 49 -9.09 1.42 15.20
CA GLY A 49 -9.82 2.59 15.67
C GLY A 49 -10.07 3.68 14.64
N LEU A 50 -9.77 3.43 13.37
CA LEU A 50 -10.07 4.40 12.31
C LEU A 50 -11.47 4.16 11.74
N SER A 51 -12.23 5.24 11.56
CA SER A 51 -13.49 5.17 10.82
C SER A 51 -13.21 4.94 9.33
N PRO A 52 -14.20 4.48 8.55
CA PRO A 52 -14.02 4.37 7.10
C PRO A 52 -13.61 5.69 6.45
N GLU A 53 -14.20 6.81 6.86
CA GLU A 53 -13.86 8.12 6.32
C GLU A 53 -12.42 8.51 6.64
N ALA A 54 -11.98 8.27 7.88
CA ALA A 54 -10.61 8.56 8.28
C ALA A 54 -9.61 7.66 7.54
N THR A 55 -9.97 6.40 7.31
CA THR A 55 -9.11 5.46 6.58
C THR A 55 -8.91 5.92 5.15
N VAL A 56 -9.98 6.34 4.47
CA VAL A 56 -9.90 6.83 3.09
C VAL A 56 -9.05 8.10 3.03
N LYS A 57 -9.23 9.02 3.97
CA LYS A 57 -8.46 10.24 4.01
C LYS A 57 -6.97 9.95 4.18
N ARG A 58 -6.63 9.02 5.06
CA ARG A 58 -5.23 8.64 5.26
C ARG A 58 -4.65 7.94 4.02
N ALA A 59 -5.45 7.14 3.33
CA ALA A 59 -5.01 6.51 2.09
C ALA A 59 -4.72 7.55 1.01
N GLU A 60 -5.57 8.57 0.89
CA GLU A 60 -5.33 9.66 -0.05
C GLU A 60 -4.04 10.41 0.26
N ASP A 61 -3.83 10.74 1.54
CA ASP A 61 -2.60 11.42 1.98
C ASP A 61 -1.38 10.56 1.71
N LEU A 62 -1.47 9.26 1.99
CA LEU A 62 -0.37 8.32 1.80
C LEU A 62 -0.01 8.17 0.31
N CYS A 63 -1.00 8.14 -0.57
CA CYS A 63 -0.75 8.10 -2.00
C CYS A 63 0.10 9.30 -2.45
N ARG A 64 -0.19 10.49 -1.93
CA ARG A 64 0.60 11.67 -2.25
C ARG A 64 2.02 11.59 -1.70
N ILE A 65 2.15 11.16 -0.44
CA ILE A 65 3.44 11.08 0.24
C ILE A 65 4.37 10.08 -0.44
N LEU A 66 3.82 8.97 -0.92
CA LEU A 66 4.60 7.90 -1.54
C LEU A 66 4.82 8.10 -3.04
N HIS A 67 4.19 9.10 -3.64
CA HIS A 67 4.39 9.40 -5.05
C HIS A 67 5.68 10.20 -5.22
N THR A 68 6.69 9.59 -5.81
CA THR A 68 8.04 10.18 -5.89
C THR A 68 8.70 9.79 -7.21
N ALA A 69 9.57 10.65 -7.70
CA ALA A 69 10.37 10.35 -8.89
C ALA A 69 11.83 10.16 -8.49
N TYR A 70 12.46 9.13 -9.07
CA TYR A 70 13.87 8.84 -8.91
C TYR A 70 14.50 8.74 -10.29
N ASP A 71 15.37 9.71 -10.62
CA ASP A 71 16.07 9.74 -11.90
C ASP A 71 15.15 9.48 -13.11
N GLY A 72 14.00 10.16 -13.12
CA GLY A 72 13.02 10.03 -14.20
C GLY A 72 12.07 8.87 -14.08
N VAL A 73 12.23 7.99 -13.09
CA VAL A 73 11.32 6.88 -12.86
C VAL A 73 10.36 7.26 -11.73
N THR A 74 9.07 7.24 -12.02
CA THR A 74 8.04 7.56 -11.02
C THR A 74 7.68 6.32 -10.22
N VAL A 75 7.70 6.46 -8.91
CA VAL A 75 7.28 5.42 -7.97
C VAL A 75 6.02 5.89 -7.26
N SER A 76 5.03 5.01 -7.19
CA SER A 76 3.78 5.29 -6.50
C SER A 76 3.32 4.03 -5.78
N ALA A 77 2.36 4.19 -4.88
CA ALA A 77 1.78 3.08 -4.13
C ALA A 77 0.40 2.73 -4.68
N SER A 78 0.10 1.44 -4.71
CA SER A 78 -1.25 0.94 -4.96
C SER A 78 -1.75 0.37 -3.64
N ILE A 79 -2.83 0.93 -3.10
CA ILE A 79 -3.30 0.64 -1.76
C ILE A 79 -4.65 -0.05 -1.81
N GLY A 80 -4.71 -1.25 -1.26
CA GLY A 80 -5.96 -1.97 -1.05
C GLY A 80 -6.38 -1.86 0.40
N ILE A 81 -7.66 -1.67 0.63
CA ILE A 81 -8.22 -1.46 1.97
C ILE A 81 -9.36 -2.45 2.20
N CYS A 82 -9.37 -3.08 3.37
CA CYS A 82 -10.54 -3.79 3.84
C CYS A 82 -10.74 -3.51 5.33
N TYR A 83 -11.93 -3.78 5.83
CA TYR A 83 -12.31 -3.44 7.20
C TYR A 83 -12.64 -4.68 8.01
N PHE A 84 -12.23 -4.65 9.28
CA PHE A 84 -12.63 -5.64 10.26
C PHE A 84 -13.76 -5.02 11.12
N PRO A 85 -14.84 -5.74 11.41
CA PRO A 85 -15.14 -7.11 10.99
C PRO A 85 -15.99 -7.21 9.70
N GLU A 86 -16.27 -6.11 9.04
CA GLU A 86 -17.21 -6.06 7.90
C GLU A 86 -16.81 -7.00 6.77
N HIS A 87 -15.52 -7.07 6.44
CA HIS A 87 -15.02 -7.89 5.35
C HIS A 87 -14.53 -9.25 5.80
N GLY A 88 -14.38 -9.46 7.10
CA GLY A 88 -13.95 -10.74 7.66
C GLY A 88 -13.41 -10.59 9.07
N ARG A 89 -13.17 -11.73 9.71
CA ARG A 89 -12.65 -11.77 11.09
C ARG A 89 -11.32 -12.49 11.19
N ASP A 90 -10.82 -13.02 10.08
CA ASP A 90 -9.58 -13.76 10.03
C ASP A 90 -8.51 -12.89 9.36
N PHE A 91 -7.33 -12.81 9.97
CA PHE A 91 -6.24 -11.98 9.49
C PHE A 91 -5.85 -12.34 8.06
N ASP A 92 -5.67 -13.64 7.79
CA ASP A 92 -5.25 -14.09 6.47
C ASP A 92 -6.27 -13.73 5.40
N LYS A 93 -7.56 -13.85 5.74
CA LYS A 93 -8.63 -13.47 4.84
C LYS A 93 -8.61 -11.98 4.55
N LEU A 94 -8.44 -11.16 5.60
CA LEU A 94 -8.41 -9.70 5.45
C LEU A 94 -7.22 -9.27 4.59
N VAL A 95 -6.06 -9.86 4.81
CA VAL A 95 -4.87 -9.56 4.00
C VAL A 95 -5.13 -9.92 2.55
N HIS A 96 -5.75 -11.08 2.31
CA HIS A 96 -6.08 -11.51 0.95
C HIS A 96 -7.04 -10.53 0.27
N LEU A 97 -8.07 -10.09 0.97
CA LEU A 97 -9.05 -9.15 0.41
C LEU A 97 -8.44 -7.77 0.14
N ALA A 98 -7.55 -7.32 1.01
CA ALA A 98 -6.82 -6.07 0.78
C ALA A 98 -5.92 -6.20 -0.45
N ASP A 99 -5.30 -7.36 -0.64
CA ASP A 99 -4.48 -7.63 -1.82
C ASP A 99 -5.31 -7.62 -3.10
N VAL A 100 -6.50 -8.22 -3.07
CA VAL A 100 -7.45 -8.17 -4.18
C VAL A 100 -7.80 -6.71 -4.52
N ALA A 101 -8.08 -5.90 -3.51
CA ALA A 101 -8.39 -4.47 -3.70
C ALA A 101 -7.20 -3.72 -4.30
N ALA A 102 -5.99 -4.00 -3.85
CA ALA A 102 -4.79 -3.39 -4.40
C ALA A 102 -4.58 -3.78 -5.88
N TYR A 103 -4.91 -5.02 -6.23
CA TYR A 103 -4.85 -5.46 -7.61
C TYR A 103 -5.78 -4.65 -8.51
N VAL A 104 -6.98 -4.31 -8.01
CA VAL A 104 -7.91 -3.44 -8.75
C VAL A 104 -7.25 -2.11 -9.06
N VAL A 105 -6.52 -1.53 -8.10
CA VAL A 105 -5.79 -0.28 -8.33
C VAL A 105 -4.75 -0.45 -9.43
N LYS A 106 -3.98 -1.54 -9.38
CA LYS A 106 -2.94 -1.81 -10.38
C LYS A 106 -3.53 -1.93 -11.79
N GLU A 107 -4.70 -2.55 -11.91
CA GLU A 107 -5.39 -2.68 -13.18
C GLU A 107 -5.91 -1.35 -13.73
N ARG A 108 -6.17 -0.38 -12.85
CA ARG A 108 -6.64 0.96 -13.23
C ARG A 108 -5.52 1.92 -13.59
N GLY A 109 -4.26 1.48 -13.56
CA GLY A 109 -3.13 2.31 -13.91
C GLY A 109 -2.18 2.60 -12.76
N LYS A 110 -2.37 1.95 -11.62
CA LYS A 110 -1.54 2.08 -10.42
C LYS A 110 -1.66 3.45 -9.76
N GLY A 111 -1.09 3.59 -8.58
CA GLY A 111 -1.00 4.88 -7.90
C GLY A 111 -2.35 5.38 -7.40
N GLY A 112 -2.95 4.70 -6.46
CA GLY A 112 -4.22 5.09 -5.87
C GLY A 112 -4.61 4.13 -4.78
N TYR A 113 -5.87 4.20 -4.39
CA TYR A 113 -6.41 3.30 -3.37
C TYR A 113 -7.77 2.76 -3.81
N HIS A 114 -8.17 1.65 -3.19
CA HIS A 114 -9.48 1.05 -3.42
C HIS A 114 -9.90 0.29 -2.17
N VAL A 115 -11.13 0.54 -1.72
CA VAL A 115 -11.73 -0.23 -0.64
C VAL A 115 -12.35 -1.47 -1.26
N TYR A 116 -12.05 -2.65 -0.67
CA TYR A 116 -12.56 -3.90 -1.19
C TYR A 116 -14.09 -3.87 -1.32
N GLU A 117 -14.57 -4.35 -2.45
CA GLU A 117 -16.00 -4.53 -2.72
C GLU A 117 -16.26 -5.98 -3.11
N PRO A 118 -17.38 -6.57 -2.70
CA PRO A 118 -17.76 -7.91 -3.16
C PRO A 118 -17.80 -7.94 -4.69
N GLY A 119 -17.12 -8.90 -5.29
CA GLY A 119 -17.01 -8.96 -6.73
C GLY A 119 -15.64 -8.58 -7.26
N ASP A 120 -14.81 -7.91 -6.47
CA ASP A 120 -13.42 -7.67 -6.83
C ASP A 120 -12.68 -9.00 -6.97
N LYS A 121 -11.85 -9.12 -7.98
CA LYS A 121 -11.11 -10.35 -8.28
C LYS A 121 -9.71 -10.04 -8.78
N ILE A 122 -8.83 -10.95 -8.51
CA ILE A 122 -7.52 -10.98 -9.15
C ILE A 122 -7.63 -11.71 -10.48
#